data_40eef78e6b25bcb0cec9324c98af7393
#
_entry.id   40eef78e6b25bcb0cec9324c98af7393
#
_cell.length_a   1.000
_cell.length_b   1.000
_cell.length_c   1.000
_cell.angle_alpha   90.00
_cell.angle_beta   90.00
_cell.angle_gamma   90.00
#
_symmetry.space_group_name_H-M   'P 1'
#
loop_
_entity.id
_entity.type
_entity.pdbx_description
1 polymer ?
#
loop_
_entity_poly.entity_id
_entity_poly.type
_entity_poly.pdbx_seq_one_letter_code
_entity_poly.pdbx_strand_id
1 'polypeptide(L)' 'MMYSFLTLDDQTEIVHSDMQPNGTVKVYVEKPDERDGFHSAYCILPGYHWTDVSGFSKQELSHYQSIIESMS' A
#
# COMPACT_ATOMS: atom_id res chain seq x y z
N MET A 1 -14.39 1.41 -5.28
CA MET A 1 -14.31 2.19 -4.04
C MET A 1 -13.19 1.65 -3.17
N MET A 2 -12.42 2.53 -2.53
CA MET A 2 -11.32 2.12 -1.64
C MET A 2 -11.80 2.09 -0.20
N TYR A 3 -11.34 1.10 0.54
CA TYR A 3 -11.68 0.93 1.95
C TYR A 3 -10.42 1.08 2.80
N SER A 4 -10.59 1.66 3.99
CA SER A 4 -9.49 1.78 4.94
C SER A 4 -9.07 0.40 5.41
N PHE A 5 -7.77 0.09 5.31
CA PHE A 5 -7.19 -1.17 5.74
C PHE A 5 -6.48 -0.98 7.09
N LEU A 6 -5.65 0.05 7.18
CA LEU A 6 -4.84 0.30 8.36
C LEU A 6 -4.26 1.71 8.29
N THR A 7 -4.18 2.37 9.45
CA THR A 7 -3.44 3.63 9.59
C THR A 7 -2.30 3.40 10.59
N LEU A 8 -1.07 3.65 10.17
CA LEU A 8 0.11 3.44 10.98
C LEU A 8 0.46 4.69 11.79
N ASP A 9 1.29 4.52 12.82
CA ASP A 9 1.66 5.60 13.74
C ASP A 9 2.39 6.76 13.07
N ASP A 10 3.06 6.51 11.94
CA ASP A 10 3.76 7.53 11.17
C ASP A 10 2.86 8.23 10.15
N GLN A 11 1.55 8.12 10.33
CA GLN A 11 0.53 8.68 9.45
C GLN A 11 0.45 7.99 8.08
N THR A 12 1.11 6.86 7.91
CA THR A 12 0.97 6.05 6.70
C THR A 12 -0.42 5.44 6.68
N GLU A 13 -1.13 5.62 5.58
CA GLU A 13 -2.47 5.08 5.41
C GLU A 13 -2.47 3.98 4.36
N ILE A 14 -3.09 2.86 4.69
CA ILE A 14 -3.22 1.72 3.79
C ILE A 14 -4.70 1.49 3.52
N VAL A 15 -5.08 1.55 2.25
CA VAL A 15 -6.46 1.31 1.80
C VAL A 15 -6.46 0.22 0.73
N HIS A 16 -7.61 -0.39 0.50
CA HIS A 16 -7.72 -1.44 -0.53
C HIS A 16 -9.01 -1.27 -1.33
N SER A 17 -8.97 -1.75 -2.57
CA SER A 17 -10.14 -1.77 -3.43
C SER A 17 -10.97 -3.04 -3.19
N ASP A 18 -12.13 -3.09 -3.81
CA ASP A 18 -12.89 -4.33 -3.91
C ASP A 18 -12.09 -5.35 -4.74
N MET A 19 -12.37 -6.64 -4.50
CA MET A 19 -11.78 -7.69 -5.32
C MET A 19 -12.22 -7.53 -6.77
N GLN A 20 -11.26 -7.53 -7.68
CA GLN A 20 -11.55 -7.41 -9.11
C GLN A 20 -12.06 -8.73 -9.68
N PRO A 21 -12.74 -8.70 -10.84
CA PRO A 21 -13.24 -9.94 -11.46
C PRO A 21 -12.16 -10.99 -11.73
N ASN A 22 -10.91 -10.57 -11.88
CA ASN A 22 -9.80 -11.49 -12.10
C ASN A 22 -9.19 -12.04 -10.79
N GLY A 23 -9.83 -11.76 -9.66
CA GLY A 23 -9.38 -12.27 -8.36
C GLY A 23 -8.31 -11.44 -7.67
N THR A 24 -7.97 -10.27 -8.22
CA THR A 24 -6.95 -9.41 -7.62
C THR A 24 -7.56 -8.34 -6.72
N VAL A 25 -6.77 -7.86 -5.75
CA VAL A 25 -7.13 -6.73 -4.89
C VAL A 25 -5.99 -5.72 -4.99
N LYS A 26 -6.34 -4.46 -5.20
CA LYS A 26 -5.36 -3.38 -5.28
C LYS A 26 -5.25 -2.70 -3.92
N VAL A 27 -4.06 -2.72 -3.34
CA VAL A 27 -3.78 -2.07 -2.05
C VAL A 27 -2.98 -0.81 -2.31
N TYR A 28 -3.44 0.31 -1.76
CA TYR A 28 -2.78 1.59 -1.92
C TYR A 28 -2.16 2.01 -0.58
N VAL A 29 -0.88 2.35 -0.61
CA VAL A 29 -0.15 2.85 0.56
C VAL A 29 0.24 4.30 0.29
N GLU A 30 -0.12 5.19 1.22
CA GLU A 30 0.19 6.61 1.11
C GLU A 30 0.80 7.10 2.42
N LYS A 31 1.91 7.81 2.31
CA LYS A 31 2.59 8.41 3.46
C LYS A 31 2.88 9.88 3.17
N PRO A 32 2.37 10.82 3.97
CA PRO A 32 2.72 12.24 3.79
C PRO A 32 4.20 12.48 4.14
N ASP A 33 4.84 13.33 3.35
CA ASP A 33 6.23 13.72 3.55
C ASP A 33 6.36 15.22 3.34
N GLU A 34 6.95 15.91 4.32
CA GLU A 34 7.05 17.37 4.27
C GLU A 34 7.92 17.86 3.12
N ARG A 35 8.87 17.05 2.66
CA ARG A 35 9.80 17.44 1.60
C ARG A 35 9.24 17.17 0.21
N ASP A 36 8.58 16.03 0.03
CA ASP A 36 8.13 15.56 -1.28
C ASP A 36 6.62 15.60 -1.46
N GLY A 37 5.88 15.97 -0.41
CA GLY A 37 4.42 15.96 -0.41
C GLY A 37 3.87 14.62 0.02
N PHE A 38 3.89 13.62 -0.86
CA PHE A 38 3.39 12.28 -0.54
C PHE A 38 4.26 11.22 -1.17
N HIS A 39 4.51 10.17 -0.40
CA HIS A 39 5.02 8.91 -0.95
C HIS A 39 3.83 7.99 -1.17
N SER A 40 3.79 7.29 -2.28
CA SER A 40 2.67 6.40 -2.59
C SER A 40 3.13 5.18 -3.37
N ALA A 41 2.35 4.10 -3.25
CA ALA A 41 2.61 2.88 -4.00
C ALA A 41 1.35 2.03 -4.05
N TYR A 42 1.23 1.20 -5.08
CA TYR A 42 0.16 0.21 -5.18
C TYR A 42 0.76 -1.18 -5.08
N CYS A 43 0.07 -2.06 -4.37
CA CYS A 43 0.43 -3.47 -4.27
C CYS A 43 -0.74 -4.32 -4.77
N ILE A 44 -0.48 -5.19 -5.71
CA ILE A 44 -1.52 -6.04 -6.31
C ILE A 44 -1.47 -7.41 -5.65
N LEU A 45 -2.56 -7.79 -5.01
CA LEU A 45 -2.69 -9.11 -4.37
C LEU A 45 -3.35 -10.12 -5.31
N PRO A 46 -3.08 -11.40 -5.15
CA PRO A 46 -2.28 -12.05 -4.10
C PRO A 46 -0.77 -12.09 -4.39
N GLY A 47 -0.33 -11.60 -5.53
CA GLY A 47 1.07 -11.73 -5.94
C GLY A 47 2.03 -10.75 -5.28
N TYR A 48 1.55 -9.81 -4.48
CA TYR A 48 2.37 -8.76 -3.85
C TYR A 48 3.23 -8.01 -4.87
N HIS A 49 2.59 -7.63 -5.95
CA HIS A 49 3.27 -6.93 -7.05
C HIS A 49 3.13 -5.41 -6.85
N TRP A 50 4.26 -4.73 -6.62
CA TRP A 50 4.27 -3.28 -6.42
C TRP A 50 4.31 -2.54 -7.74
N THR A 51 3.43 -1.54 -7.89
CA THR A 51 3.35 -0.68 -9.08
C THR A 51 3.20 0.78 -8.66
N ASP A 52 3.50 1.69 -9.58
CA ASP A 52 3.33 3.14 -9.39
C ASP A 52 3.98 3.63 -8.09
N VAL A 53 5.14 3.08 -7.76
CA VAL A 53 5.89 3.44 -6.56
C VAL A 53 6.48 4.83 -6.72
N SER A 54 6.23 5.70 -5.75
CA SER A 54 6.74 7.05 -5.73
C SER A 54 7.28 7.40 -4.34
N GLY A 55 8.59 7.56 -4.22
CA GLY A 55 9.23 7.99 -2.99
C GLY A 55 9.63 6.89 -2.01
N PHE A 56 9.03 5.70 -2.12
CA PHE A 56 9.35 4.59 -1.23
C PHE A 56 10.61 3.84 -1.69
N SER A 57 11.44 3.43 -0.72
CA SER A 57 12.57 2.55 -0.97
C SER A 57 12.13 1.08 -0.96
N LYS A 58 13.02 0.19 -1.42
CA LYS A 58 12.74 -1.25 -1.36
C LYS A 58 12.53 -1.73 0.08
N GLN A 59 13.26 -1.19 1.04
CA GLN A 59 13.12 -1.54 2.45
C GLN A 59 11.74 -1.14 2.97
N GLU A 60 11.26 0.03 2.60
CA GLU A 60 9.95 0.50 2.99
C GLU A 60 8.85 -0.38 2.39
N LEU A 61 8.96 -0.71 1.10
CA LEU A 61 7.99 -1.59 0.45
C LEU A 61 7.96 -2.97 1.11
N SER A 62 9.11 -3.51 1.46
CA SER A 62 9.21 -4.79 2.15
C SER A 62 8.54 -4.74 3.52
N HIS A 63 8.72 -3.63 4.23
CA HIS A 63 8.08 -3.41 5.52
C HIS A 63 6.56 -3.40 5.40
N TYR A 64 6.03 -2.63 4.44
CA TYR A 64 4.59 -2.57 4.23
C TYR A 64 4.03 -3.89 3.72
N GLN A 65 4.77 -4.61 2.89
CA GLN A 65 4.35 -5.93 2.44
C GLN A 65 4.18 -6.88 3.63
N SER A 66 5.11 -6.86 4.58
CA SER A 66 5.00 -7.69 5.79
C SER A 66 3.74 -7.35 6.58
N ILE A 67 3.40 -6.07 6.69
CA ILE A 67 2.20 -5.62 7.37
C ILE A 67 0.95 -6.15 6.65
N ILE A 68 0.91 -6.00 5.33
CA ILE A 68 -0.21 -6.47 4.51
C ILE A 68 -0.37 -7.99 4.66
N GLU A 69 0.73 -8.73 4.62
CA GLU A 69 0.71 -10.19 4.76
C GLU A 69 0.15 -10.62 6.12
N SER A 70 0.49 -9.89 7.17
CA SER A 70 0.00 -10.23 8.51
C SER A 70 -1.48 -9.92 8.70
N MET A 71 -2.04 -9.07 7.85
CA MET A 71 -3.45 -8.66 7.93
C MET A 71 -4.37 -9.48 7.01
N SER A 72 -3.82 -10.22 6.09
CA SER A 72 -4.62 -10.97 5.12
C SER A 72 -4.90 -12.40 5.53
#